data_75b8880e5d97688cb4730fee08a15e48
#
_entry.id   75b8880e5d97688cb4730fee08a15e48
#
_cell.length_a   1.000
_cell.length_b   1.000
_cell.length_c   1.000
_cell.angle_alpha   90.00
_cell.angle_beta   90.00
_cell.angle_gamma   90.00
#
_symmetry.space_group_name_H-M   'P 1'
#
loop_
_entity.id
_entity.type
_entity.pdbx_description
1 polymer ?
#
loop_
_entity_poly.entity_id
_entity_poly.type
_entity_poly.pdbx_seq_one_letter_code
_entity_poly.pdbx_strand_id
1 'polypeptide(L)'
;VYRIVININTKKVTIYSPETDPKPMVVSWTWNNNTVTTTIERVFIWGPYDGWAKDGTGDTGFTMAHSMTPSLANPYLFIYKGAELPRKNSIKDKDGNAHPGGLNFKVGPQSAGCYTFGSTADAIRGSYDGCLDIAESDYNQKQTVVGGQSHNRYAFFSVPVGVNYIELDIKELTVFFDKR
;
A
#
# COMPACT_ATOMS: atom_id res chain seq x y z
N VAL A 1 -1.08 -6.99 -29.58
CA VAL A 1 -1.73 -5.67 -29.41
C VAL A 1 -0.72 -4.71 -28.82
N TYR A 2 -0.52 -3.53 -29.40
CA TYR A 2 0.31 -2.45 -28.88
C TYR A 2 -0.49 -1.63 -27.87
N ARG A 3 0.13 -1.20 -26.76
CA ARG A 3 -0.45 -0.25 -25.81
C ARG A 3 0.14 1.14 -26.05
N ILE A 4 -0.73 2.14 -26.16
CA ILE A 4 -0.35 3.53 -26.34
C ILE A 4 -0.71 4.28 -25.04
N VAL A 5 0.27 4.95 -24.45
CA VAL A 5 0.09 5.79 -23.29
C VAL A 5 0.39 7.25 -23.66
N ILE A 6 -0.58 8.12 -23.44
CA ILE A 6 -0.45 9.57 -23.66
C ILE A 6 -0.45 10.28 -22.32
N ASN A 7 0.69 10.90 -21.99
CA ASN A 7 0.79 11.75 -20.81
C ASN A 7 0.55 13.20 -21.23
N ILE A 8 -0.63 13.71 -20.91
CA ILE A 8 -1.05 15.05 -21.33
C ILE A 8 -0.26 16.16 -20.61
N ASN A 9 0.21 15.89 -19.39
CA ASN A 9 0.96 16.90 -18.62
C ASN A 9 2.36 17.09 -19.18
N THR A 10 3.03 15.99 -19.54
CA THR A 10 4.38 16.04 -20.13
C THR A 10 4.37 16.06 -21.66
N LYS A 11 3.18 15.99 -22.28
CA LYS A 11 3.01 15.92 -23.74
C LYS A 11 3.77 14.77 -24.39
N LYS A 12 3.96 13.68 -23.66
CA LYS A 12 4.72 12.51 -24.11
C LYS A 12 3.78 11.39 -24.54
N VAL A 13 4.07 10.79 -25.70
CA VAL A 13 3.45 9.55 -26.16
C VAL A 13 4.45 8.42 -26.03
N THR A 14 4.05 7.33 -25.41
CA THR A 14 4.85 6.10 -25.32
C THR A 14 4.05 4.96 -25.93
N ILE A 15 4.70 4.21 -26.83
CA ILE A 15 4.13 3.04 -27.48
C ILE A 15 4.87 1.82 -26.98
N TYR A 16 4.15 0.87 -26.41
CA TYR A 16 4.69 -0.40 -25.94
C TYR A 16 4.30 -1.51 -26.90
N SER A 17 5.28 -2.31 -27.32
CA SER A 17 5.01 -3.61 -27.96
C SER A 17 4.60 -4.64 -26.92
N PRO A 18 4.05 -5.79 -27.28
CA PRO A 18 3.73 -6.87 -26.34
C PRO A 18 4.93 -7.31 -25.48
N GLU A 19 6.15 -7.16 -26.00
CA GLU A 19 7.41 -7.54 -25.34
C GLU A 19 7.89 -6.46 -24.38
N THR A 20 7.65 -5.19 -24.70
CA THR A 20 8.14 -4.03 -23.91
C THR A 20 7.09 -3.49 -22.96
N ASP A 21 5.84 -3.95 -23.05
CA ASP A 21 4.76 -3.53 -22.16
C ASP A 21 5.01 -4.05 -20.74
N PRO A 22 5.21 -3.16 -19.74
CA PRO A 22 5.42 -3.58 -18.37
C PRO A 22 4.27 -4.45 -17.86
N LYS A 23 4.59 -5.61 -17.34
CA LYS A 23 3.60 -6.53 -16.77
C LYS A 23 3.38 -6.24 -15.29
N PRO A 24 2.16 -6.44 -14.77
CA PRO A 24 1.92 -6.37 -13.33
C PRO A 24 2.88 -7.27 -12.57
N MET A 25 3.28 -6.83 -11.37
CA MET A 25 4.16 -7.61 -10.51
C MET A 25 3.43 -8.84 -9.98
N VAL A 26 4.13 -9.96 -9.96
CA VAL A 26 3.69 -11.20 -9.31
C VAL A 26 4.46 -11.37 -8.02
N VAL A 27 3.77 -11.65 -6.92
CA VAL A 27 4.37 -11.89 -5.60
C VAL A 27 3.96 -13.23 -5.06
N SER A 28 4.80 -13.80 -4.22
CA SER A 28 4.54 -15.06 -3.53
C SER A 28 4.88 -14.96 -2.06
N TRP A 29 4.12 -15.67 -1.23
CA TRP A 29 4.40 -15.82 0.21
C TRP A 29 3.97 -17.20 0.70
N THR A 30 4.38 -17.56 1.90
CA THR A 30 3.99 -18.82 2.52
C THR A 30 2.84 -18.62 3.51
N TRP A 31 1.79 -19.41 3.37
CA TRP A 31 0.66 -19.45 4.27
C TRP A 31 0.28 -20.91 4.60
N ASN A 32 0.26 -21.28 5.86
CA ASN A 32 -0.06 -22.66 6.30
C ASN A 32 0.71 -23.73 5.50
N ASN A 33 2.02 -23.53 5.36
CA ASN A 33 2.96 -24.39 4.59
C ASN A 33 2.67 -24.48 3.08
N ASN A 34 1.79 -23.65 2.54
CA ASN A 34 1.53 -23.55 1.11
C ASN A 34 2.11 -22.26 0.55
N THR A 35 2.60 -22.32 -0.68
CA THR A 35 2.97 -21.11 -1.42
C THR A 35 1.72 -20.51 -2.04
N VAL A 36 1.44 -19.27 -1.71
CA VAL A 36 0.41 -18.45 -2.34
C VAL A 36 1.09 -17.50 -3.32
N THR A 37 0.58 -17.44 -4.54
CA THR A 37 1.09 -16.55 -5.58
C THR A 37 -0.06 -15.73 -6.15
N THR A 38 0.16 -14.43 -6.33
CA THR A 38 -0.83 -13.54 -6.94
C THR A 38 -0.20 -12.45 -7.78
N THR A 39 -0.93 -12.00 -8.78
CA THR A 39 -0.60 -10.80 -9.54
C THR A 39 -1.15 -9.58 -8.80
N ILE A 40 -0.34 -8.52 -8.67
CA ILE A 40 -0.78 -7.30 -7.97
C ILE A 40 -1.56 -6.41 -8.96
N GLU A 41 -2.87 -6.54 -8.93
CA GLU A 41 -3.78 -5.70 -9.71
C GLU A 41 -4.43 -4.59 -8.87
N ARG A 42 -4.37 -4.73 -7.55
CA ARG A 42 -4.93 -3.81 -6.56
C ARG A 42 -4.17 -3.89 -5.26
N VAL A 43 -4.04 -2.77 -4.60
CA VAL A 43 -3.48 -2.66 -3.26
C VAL A 43 -4.54 -2.07 -2.33
N PHE A 44 -4.68 -2.63 -1.14
CA PHE A 44 -5.62 -2.17 -0.13
C PHE A 44 -4.88 -1.42 0.96
N ILE A 45 -5.27 -0.19 1.23
CA ILE A 45 -4.84 0.54 2.42
C ILE A 45 -5.53 -0.10 3.62
N TRP A 46 -4.75 -0.54 4.60
CA TRP A 46 -5.28 -1.30 5.72
C TRP A 46 -4.61 -0.92 7.03
N GLY A 47 -5.41 -0.87 8.10
CA GLY A 47 -4.89 -0.58 9.43
C GLY A 47 -5.94 0.05 10.36
N PRO A 48 -5.52 0.49 11.54
CA PRO A 48 -6.42 1.12 12.50
C PRO A 48 -6.89 2.52 12.08
N TYR A 49 -6.30 3.12 11.05
CA TYR A 49 -6.71 4.45 10.56
C TYR A 49 -8.23 4.54 10.30
N ASP A 50 -8.86 3.49 9.79
CA ASP A 50 -10.30 3.38 9.54
C ASP A 50 -11.03 2.45 10.51
N GLY A 51 -10.36 2.03 11.58
CA GLY A 51 -10.90 1.08 12.57
C GLY A 51 -10.81 -0.37 12.12
N TRP A 52 -9.84 -0.73 11.27
CA TRP A 52 -9.67 -2.08 10.71
C TRP A 52 -10.84 -2.51 9.82
N ALA A 53 -11.39 -1.56 9.07
CA ALA A 53 -12.59 -1.79 8.28
C ALA A 53 -12.43 -2.93 7.28
N LYS A 54 -13.42 -3.82 7.29
CA LYS A 54 -13.58 -4.94 6.36
C LYS A 54 -15.04 -4.97 5.98
N ASP A 55 -15.36 -4.68 4.75
CA ASP A 55 -16.74 -4.69 4.27
C ASP A 55 -17.07 -5.94 3.42
N GLY A 56 -16.05 -6.75 3.13
CA GLY A 56 -16.23 -7.97 2.33
C GLY A 56 -16.53 -7.71 0.85
N THR A 57 -16.49 -6.44 0.41
CA THR A 57 -16.82 -6.09 -0.99
C THR A 57 -15.66 -6.31 -1.96
N GLY A 58 -14.43 -6.43 -1.46
CA GLY A 58 -13.28 -6.78 -2.25
C GLY A 58 -13.08 -8.30 -2.33
N ASP A 59 -12.45 -8.77 -3.39
CA ASP A 59 -12.09 -10.20 -3.59
C ASP A 59 -11.29 -10.78 -2.42
N THR A 60 -10.65 -9.92 -1.65
CA THR A 60 -9.79 -10.24 -0.52
C THR A 60 -10.47 -10.11 0.84
N GLY A 61 -11.70 -9.61 0.91
CA GLY A 61 -12.41 -9.26 2.14
C GLY A 61 -11.98 -7.91 2.75
N PHE A 62 -11.04 -7.19 2.15
CA PHE A 62 -10.71 -5.81 2.52
C PHE A 62 -11.71 -4.82 1.93
N THR A 63 -11.83 -3.64 2.55
CA THR A 63 -12.72 -2.59 2.01
C THR A 63 -12.22 -2.03 0.68
N MET A 64 -13.13 -1.83 -0.26
CA MET A 64 -12.83 -1.18 -1.54
C MET A 64 -12.69 0.34 -1.42
N ALA A 65 -13.26 0.95 -0.38
CA ALA A 65 -13.31 2.41 -0.21
C ALA A 65 -11.92 3.06 -0.23
N HIS A 66 -10.91 2.37 0.28
CA HIS A 66 -9.54 2.85 0.34
C HIS A 66 -8.58 1.93 -0.42
N SER A 67 -9.01 1.41 -1.56
CA SER A 67 -8.14 0.64 -2.44
C SER A 67 -7.42 1.53 -3.45
N MET A 68 -6.29 1.03 -3.93
CA MET A 68 -5.44 1.69 -4.91
C MET A 68 -5.34 0.82 -6.15
N THR A 69 -5.45 1.43 -7.32
CA THR A 69 -5.24 0.76 -8.61
C THR A 69 -3.96 1.24 -9.26
N PRO A 70 -3.33 0.44 -10.13
CA PRO A 70 -2.12 0.87 -10.81
C PRO A 70 -2.42 2.01 -11.78
N SER A 71 -1.44 2.89 -11.93
CA SER A 71 -1.45 3.90 -12.97
C SER A 71 -1.49 3.27 -14.36
N LEU A 72 -2.24 3.83 -15.28
CA LEU A 72 -2.26 3.37 -16.68
C LEU A 72 -0.88 3.43 -17.35
N ALA A 73 -0.01 4.33 -16.89
CA ALA A 73 1.33 4.50 -17.45
C ALA A 73 2.37 3.56 -16.82
N ASN A 74 2.14 3.10 -15.59
CA ASN A 74 3.10 2.31 -14.83
C ASN A 74 2.36 1.30 -13.93
N PRO A 75 2.41 -0.01 -14.22
CA PRO A 75 1.71 -1.03 -13.44
C PRO A 75 2.29 -1.24 -12.04
N TYR A 76 3.40 -0.59 -11.72
CA TYR A 76 4.04 -0.65 -10.41
C TYR A 76 3.68 0.53 -9.50
N LEU A 77 3.09 1.59 -10.07
CA LEU A 77 2.68 2.80 -9.36
C LEU A 77 1.19 2.76 -9.03
N PHE A 78 0.86 2.58 -7.77
CA PHE A 78 -0.49 2.56 -7.24
C PHE A 78 -0.85 3.92 -6.66
N ILE A 79 -2.05 4.41 -6.95
CA ILE A 79 -2.47 5.76 -6.57
C ILE A 79 -3.80 5.69 -5.82
N TYR A 80 -3.82 6.30 -4.64
CA TYR A 80 -5.03 6.72 -3.95
C TYR A 80 -5.23 8.22 -4.17
N LYS A 81 -6.42 8.58 -4.58
CA LYS A 81 -6.86 9.97 -4.65
C LYS A 81 -8.33 9.99 -4.29
N GLY A 82 -8.65 10.48 -3.12
CA GLY A 82 -10.00 10.37 -2.60
C GLY A 82 -10.29 11.36 -1.47
N ALA A 83 -11.19 10.93 -0.58
CA ALA A 83 -11.45 11.65 0.65
C ALA A 83 -10.24 11.58 1.59
N GLU A 84 -10.18 12.49 2.54
CA GLU A 84 -9.22 12.46 3.64
C GLU A 84 -9.32 11.11 4.37
N LEU A 85 -8.16 10.50 4.66
CA LEU A 85 -8.13 9.25 5.40
C LEU A 85 -8.52 9.50 6.87
N PRO A 86 -9.44 8.70 7.42
CA PRO A 86 -9.83 8.82 8.81
C PRO A 86 -8.69 8.40 9.75
N ARG A 87 -8.80 8.78 11.03
CA ARG A 87 -7.83 8.44 12.08
C ARG A 87 -8.57 7.90 13.31
N LYS A 88 -9.34 6.83 13.12
CA LYS A 88 -10.24 6.30 14.15
C LYS A 88 -9.52 5.70 15.35
N ASN A 89 -8.46 4.94 15.10
CA ASN A 89 -7.72 4.23 16.14
C ASN A 89 -6.22 4.45 16.00
N SER A 90 -5.47 4.07 17.04
CA SER A 90 -4.02 4.14 17.08
C SER A 90 -3.40 2.75 17.12
N ILE A 91 -2.17 2.65 16.62
CA ILE A 91 -1.26 1.54 16.90
C ILE A 91 -0.48 1.87 18.17
N LYS A 92 -0.12 0.85 18.93
CA LYS A 92 0.86 0.97 20.01
C LYS A 92 2.15 0.26 19.59
N ASP A 93 3.26 0.95 19.72
CA ASP A 93 4.58 0.39 19.50
C ASP A 93 5.06 -0.45 20.70
N LYS A 94 6.29 -0.97 20.61
CA LYS A 94 6.91 -1.78 21.67
C LYS A 94 7.07 -1.04 23.01
N ASP A 95 7.12 0.29 23.00
CA ASP A 95 7.29 1.14 24.18
C ASP A 95 5.94 1.66 24.72
N GLY A 96 4.83 1.26 24.07
CA GLY A 96 3.47 1.64 24.44
C GLY A 96 3.03 3.00 23.91
N ASN A 97 3.84 3.68 23.08
CA ASN A 97 3.47 4.95 22.47
C ASN A 97 2.34 4.74 21.47
N ALA A 98 1.40 5.68 21.44
CA ALA A 98 0.25 5.62 20.54
C ALA A 98 0.54 6.39 19.25
N HIS A 99 0.38 5.71 18.13
CA HIS A 99 0.54 6.24 16.76
C HIS A 99 -0.84 6.28 16.07
N PRO A 100 -1.51 7.44 16.04
CA PRO A 100 -2.86 7.53 15.48
C PRO A 100 -2.86 7.40 13.95
N GLY A 101 -3.87 6.72 13.42
CA GLY A 101 -4.07 6.62 11.98
C GLY A 101 -3.06 5.74 11.25
N GLY A 102 -2.53 4.71 11.94
CA GLY A 102 -1.58 3.78 11.33
C GLY A 102 -2.17 3.05 10.13
N LEU A 103 -1.41 2.95 9.04
CA LEU A 103 -1.78 2.21 7.83
C LEU A 103 -0.59 1.48 7.23
N ASN A 104 -0.87 0.41 6.52
CA ASN A 104 0.03 -0.27 5.59
C ASN A 104 -0.74 -0.72 4.35
N PHE A 105 -0.06 -1.43 3.45
CA PHE A 105 -0.63 -1.79 2.16
C PHE A 105 -0.66 -3.32 2.03
N LYS A 106 -1.83 -3.87 1.71
CA LYS A 106 -2.08 -5.30 1.64
C LYS A 106 -2.43 -5.75 0.22
N VAL A 107 -1.94 -6.92 -0.14
CA VAL A 107 -2.23 -7.59 -1.42
C VAL A 107 -2.54 -9.05 -1.17
N GLY A 108 -3.42 -9.59 -1.98
CA GLY A 108 -3.77 -11.00 -1.98
C GLY A 108 -4.98 -11.35 -1.15
N PRO A 109 -5.40 -12.61 -1.23
CA PRO A 109 -6.60 -13.06 -0.54
C PRO A 109 -6.36 -13.11 0.97
N GLN A 110 -7.23 -12.46 1.73
CA GLN A 110 -7.14 -12.43 3.20
C GLN A 110 -7.22 -13.83 3.81
N SER A 111 -7.99 -14.74 3.22
CA SER A 111 -8.16 -16.13 3.66
C SER A 111 -6.86 -16.96 3.57
N ALA A 112 -5.93 -16.53 2.72
CA ALA A 112 -4.62 -17.15 2.56
C ALA A 112 -3.49 -16.25 3.08
N GLY A 113 -3.81 -15.38 4.05
CA GLY A 113 -2.93 -14.31 4.46
C GLY A 113 -2.82 -13.24 3.39
N CYS A 114 -1.82 -12.40 3.49
CA CYS A 114 -1.60 -11.35 2.51
C CYS A 114 -0.13 -10.95 2.44
N TYR A 115 0.29 -10.52 1.27
CA TYR A 115 1.55 -9.84 1.07
C TYR A 115 1.44 -8.40 1.57
N THR A 116 2.47 -7.87 2.20
CA THR A 116 2.41 -6.56 2.85
C THR A 116 3.54 -5.66 2.35
N PHE A 117 3.18 -4.41 2.08
CA PHE A 117 4.11 -3.31 1.96
C PHE A 117 3.90 -2.40 3.18
N GLY A 118 4.93 -2.23 3.99
CA GLY A 118 4.87 -1.48 5.24
C GLY A 118 6.06 -0.55 5.43
N SER A 119 6.10 0.15 6.56
CA SER A 119 7.21 1.02 6.91
C SER A 119 8.49 0.23 7.24
N THR A 120 9.57 0.96 7.43
CA THR A 120 10.87 0.42 7.90
C THR A 120 10.91 0.18 9.40
N ALA A 121 9.86 0.58 10.14
CA ALA A 121 9.80 0.39 11.58
C ALA A 121 9.91 -1.09 11.97
N ASP A 122 10.57 -1.36 13.08
CA ASP A 122 10.69 -2.71 13.61
C ASP A 122 9.34 -3.20 14.14
N ALA A 123 8.99 -4.43 13.80
CA ALA A 123 7.73 -5.04 14.22
C ALA A 123 7.88 -6.55 14.38
N ILE A 124 7.28 -7.11 15.44
CA ILE A 124 7.25 -8.56 15.69
C ILE A 124 5.80 -8.99 15.91
N ARG A 125 5.30 -9.86 15.03
CA ARG A 125 3.95 -10.40 15.14
C ARG A 125 3.69 -11.03 16.51
N GLY A 126 2.56 -10.63 17.12
CA GLY A 126 2.14 -11.13 18.40
C GLY A 126 2.86 -10.51 19.60
N SER A 127 3.79 -9.61 19.36
CA SER A 127 4.50 -8.86 20.40
C SER A 127 4.20 -7.36 20.31
N TYR A 128 4.52 -6.74 19.19
CA TYR A 128 4.26 -5.31 18.97
C TYR A 128 4.17 -4.98 17.48
N ASP A 129 3.46 -3.92 17.20
CA ASP A 129 3.41 -3.31 15.89
C ASP A 129 4.50 -2.22 15.78
N GLY A 130 5.16 -2.14 14.63
CA GLY A 130 6.08 -1.05 14.34
C GLY A 130 5.33 0.11 13.68
N CYS A 131 5.71 1.34 13.98
CA CYS A 131 5.13 2.50 13.33
C CYS A 131 6.18 3.55 13.01
N LEU A 132 6.15 4.08 11.79
CA LEU A 132 6.91 5.24 11.36
C LEU A 132 5.96 6.43 11.27
N ASP A 133 6.17 7.43 12.10
CA ASP A 133 5.39 8.66 12.05
C ASP A 133 5.84 9.53 10.87
N ILE A 134 4.87 9.95 10.07
CA ILE A 134 5.06 10.88 8.96
C ILE A 134 4.60 12.25 9.43
N ALA A 135 5.51 13.22 9.43
CA ALA A 135 5.18 14.61 9.77
C ALA A 135 4.59 15.35 8.55
N GLU A 136 3.88 16.44 8.78
CA GLU A 136 3.41 17.31 7.68
C GLU A 136 4.55 17.89 6.85
N SER A 137 5.72 18.08 7.44
CA SER A 137 6.94 18.48 6.72
C SER A 137 7.43 17.45 5.71
N ASP A 138 6.99 16.19 5.85
CA ASP A 138 7.38 15.08 4.99
C ASP A 138 6.40 14.88 3.81
N TYR A 139 5.37 15.72 3.73
CA TYR A 139 4.55 15.77 2.52
C TYR A 139 5.42 16.03 1.30
N ASN A 140 5.07 15.42 0.19
CA ASN A 140 5.84 15.46 -1.05
C ASN A 140 7.27 14.87 -0.95
N GLN A 141 7.57 14.10 0.10
CA GLN A 141 8.81 13.35 0.23
C GLN A 141 8.56 11.84 0.16
N LYS A 142 9.39 11.15 -0.61
CA LYS A 142 9.33 9.69 -0.71
C LYS A 142 9.84 9.04 0.57
N GLN A 143 9.04 8.16 1.14
CA GLN A 143 9.39 7.29 2.25
C GLN A 143 9.73 5.90 1.74
N THR A 144 10.69 5.24 2.38
CA THR A 144 11.05 3.87 2.04
C THR A 144 9.97 2.89 2.51
N VAL A 145 9.64 1.95 1.64
CA VAL A 145 8.71 0.85 1.93
C VAL A 145 9.48 -0.45 2.00
N VAL A 146 9.13 -1.30 2.93
CA VAL A 146 9.62 -2.68 2.98
C VAL A 146 8.52 -3.59 2.45
N GLY A 147 8.78 -4.16 1.29
CA GLY A 147 7.89 -5.11 0.63
C GLY A 147 8.38 -6.54 0.74
N GLY A 148 7.53 -7.47 0.27
CA GLY A 148 7.89 -8.88 0.22
C GLY A 148 7.72 -9.62 1.55
N GLN A 149 6.99 -9.05 2.49
CA GLN A 149 6.79 -9.64 3.79
C GLN A 149 5.53 -10.48 3.85
N SER A 150 5.62 -11.60 4.56
CA SER A 150 4.45 -12.36 4.89
C SER A 150 3.47 -11.49 5.68
N HIS A 151 2.19 -11.86 5.68
CA HIS A 151 1.15 -11.22 6.50
C HIS A 151 1.52 -11.12 8.01
N ASN A 152 2.64 -11.68 8.42
CA ASN A 152 3.12 -11.73 9.80
C ASN A 152 3.81 -10.44 10.25
N ARG A 153 4.10 -9.50 9.37
CA ARG A 153 4.72 -8.24 9.73
C ARG A 153 3.69 -7.12 9.79
N TYR A 154 3.67 -6.44 10.90
CA TYR A 154 2.81 -5.31 11.20
C TYR A 154 3.66 -4.04 11.35
N ALA A 155 4.22 -3.55 10.25
CA ALA A 155 4.89 -2.26 10.20
C ALA A 155 4.00 -1.27 9.46
N PHE A 156 3.71 -0.14 10.09
CA PHE A 156 2.73 0.84 9.65
C PHE A 156 3.38 2.20 9.44
N PHE A 157 2.70 3.05 8.70
CA PHE A 157 2.93 4.48 8.66
C PHE A 157 1.82 5.16 9.46
N SER A 158 2.16 6.02 10.42
CA SER A 158 1.20 6.93 11.03
C SER A 158 1.19 8.20 10.21
N VAL A 159 0.10 8.43 9.49
CA VAL A 159 0.02 9.58 8.59
C VAL A 159 -0.64 10.77 9.27
N PRO A 160 -0.24 12.02 8.94
CA PRO A 160 -0.83 13.20 9.52
C PRO A 160 -2.28 13.41 9.08
N VAL A 161 -2.96 14.35 9.75
CA VAL A 161 -4.34 14.74 9.40
C VAL A 161 -4.38 15.33 8.00
N GLY A 162 -5.43 14.99 7.25
CA GLY A 162 -5.69 15.59 5.95
C GLY A 162 -5.12 14.83 4.76
N VAL A 163 -4.39 13.73 4.98
CA VAL A 163 -3.89 12.91 3.87
C VAL A 163 -5.06 12.38 3.03
N ASN A 164 -5.07 12.75 1.77
CA ASN A 164 -6.08 12.36 0.78
C ASN A 164 -5.46 11.91 -0.56
N TYR A 165 -4.14 11.86 -0.62
CA TYR A 165 -3.38 11.42 -1.78
C TYR A 165 -2.20 10.55 -1.36
N ILE A 166 -2.05 9.37 -2.00
CA ILE A 166 -0.94 8.45 -1.77
C ILE A 166 -0.46 7.92 -3.13
N GLU A 167 0.85 7.90 -3.32
CA GLU A 167 1.50 7.15 -4.39
C GLU A 167 2.38 6.06 -3.78
N LEU A 168 2.15 4.81 -4.12
CA LEU A 168 2.97 3.66 -3.74
C LEU A 168 3.61 3.08 -4.98
N ASP A 169 4.93 3.15 -5.08
CA ASP A 169 5.70 2.46 -6.11
C ASP A 169 6.24 1.15 -5.53
N ILE A 170 5.64 0.03 -5.96
CA ILE A 170 5.99 -1.30 -5.44
C ILE A 170 7.27 -1.86 -6.05
N LYS A 171 7.78 -1.28 -7.13
CA LYS A 171 9.05 -1.65 -7.75
C LYS A 171 10.22 -0.91 -7.12
N GLU A 172 10.06 0.39 -6.95
CA GLU A 172 11.08 1.24 -6.31
C GLU A 172 11.02 1.16 -4.78
N LEU A 173 9.98 0.49 -4.23
CA LEU A 173 9.72 0.37 -2.79
C LEU A 173 9.69 1.73 -2.10
N THR A 174 8.90 2.63 -2.64
CA THR A 174 8.69 3.96 -2.08
C THR A 174 7.21 4.29 -1.95
N VAL A 175 6.89 5.09 -0.94
CA VAL A 175 5.57 5.67 -0.77
C VAL A 175 5.65 7.17 -0.55
N PHE A 176 4.64 7.85 -0.98
CA PHE A 176 4.51 9.29 -0.93
C PHE A 176 3.12 9.64 -0.42
N PHE A 177 3.06 10.48 0.59
CA PHE A 177 1.82 10.96 1.20
C PHE A 177 1.66 12.44 0.95
N ASP A 178 0.41 12.88 0.70
CA ASP A 178 0.14 14.28 0.42
C ASP A 178 -1.30 14.68 0.78
N LYS A 179 -1.51 15.97 0.88
CA LYS A 179 -2.80 16.64 1.00
C LYS A 179 -3.01 17.52 -0.25
N ARG A 180 -3.98 17.13 -1.08
CA ARG A 180 -4.29 17.83 -2.34
C ARG A 180 -5.73 18.31 -2.43
#